data_063691201c9c5e8cab2c89065c05854b
#
_entry.id   063691201c9c5e8cab2c89065c05854b
#
_cell.length_a   1.000
_cell.length_b   1.000
_cell.length_c   1.000
_cell.angle_alpha   90.00
_cell.angle_beta   90.00
_cell.angle_gamma   90.00
#
_symmetry.space_group_name_H-M   'P 1'
#
loop_
_entity.id
_entity.type
_entity.pdbx_description
1 polymer ?
#
loop_
_entity_poly.entity_id
_entity_poly.type
_entity_poly.pdbx_seq_one_letter_code
_entity_poly.pdbx_strand_id
1 'polypeptide(L)'
;MKKCPIFKKDTTAVLAGALAVMCAVSIPITAFTSKAEKPTETTQSVTTAQTTKTTKETTKATTKPKLTFWDGIPLDTKLQDYIAKECERVNISPAIVIAMIERESNYKKDAIGDGGESYGLMQVKAKYHYQRMLDLGCTDLLDAYDNVQVGIDILAELVAQDKGIVWALMAYNGGRSYADDMTKQSKVSNYAKEVINRAETLGSAER
;
A
#
# COMPACT_ATOMS: atom_id res chain seq x y z
N MET A 1 -14.99 2.85 -23.60
CA MET A 1 -14.53 3.04 -22.21
C MET A 1 -15.70 3.55 -21.38
N LYS A 2 -16.32 2.71 -20.57
CA LYS A 2 -17.38 3.13 -19.65
C LYS A 2 -16.71 3.67 -18.40
N LYS A 3 -16.69 5.00 -18.23
CA LYS A 3 -16.16 5.66 -17.03
C LYS A 3 -17.03 5.26 -15.84
N CYS A 4 -16.38 4.99 -14.72
CA CYS A 4 -17.04 4.72 -13.45
C CYS A 4 -18.03 5.87 -13.13
N PRO A 5 -19.33 5.59 -12.88
CA PRO A 5 -20.36 6.63 -12.74
C PRO A 5 -20.29 7.42 -11.42
N ILE A 6 -19.21 7.32 -10.66
CA ILE A 6 -19.12 7.78 -9.26
C ILE A 6 -19.09 9.31 -9.14
N PHE A 7 -18.86 10.07 -10.22
CA PHE A 7 -18.73 11.52 -10.13
C PHE A 7 -19.66 12.27 -11.08
N LYS A 8 -20.96 12.39 -10.72
CA LYS A 8 -21.73 13.54 -11.09
C LYS A 8 -21.58 14.59 -9.99
N LYS A 9 -20.91 15.69 -10.34
CA LYS A 9 -20.91 16.90 -9.52
C LYS A 9 -22.32 17.49 -9.54
N ASP A 10 -23.10 17.23 -8.51
CA ASP A 10 -24.26 18.06 -8.22
C ASP A 10 -23.76 19.24 -7.38
N THR A 11 -23.38 20.29 -8.09
CA THR A 11 -23.17 21.63 -7.52
C THR A 11 -24.52 22.22 -7.20
N THR A 12 -25.09 21.94 -6.06
CA THR A 12 -26.12 22.78 -5.44
C THR A 12 -25.47 23.47 -4.25
N ALA A 13 -25.17 24.74 -4.50
CA ALA A 13 -24.76 25.68 -3.49
C ALA A 13 -25.85 25.81 -2.40
N VAL A 14 -25.45 25.59 -1.14
CA VAL A 14 -26.15 26.13 0.00
C VAL A 14 -25.21 27.10 0.70
N LEU A 15 -25.47 28.38 0.40
CA LEU A 15 -24.93 29.52 1.12
C LEU A 15 -25.77 29.69 2.37
N ALA A 16 -25.19 29.60 3.57
CA ALA A 16 -25.63 30.41 4.72
C ALA A 16 -24.79 30.12 5.98
N GLY A 17 -24.28 31.20 6.58
CA GLY A 17 -24.13 31.32 8.01
C GLY A 17 -22.71 31.38 8.57
N ALA A 18 -22.13 32.58 8.48
CA ALA A 18 -20.95 32.97 9.28
C ALA A 18 -21.29 33.00 10.76
N LEU A 19 -20.37 32.52 11.62
CA LEU A 19 -20.06 33.24 12.85
C LEU A 19 -18.60 32.95 13.26
N ALA A 20 -17.82 34.02 13.21
CA ALA A 20 -16.44 34.06 13.66
C ALA A 20 -16.40 34.03 15.20
N VAL A 21 -15.54 33.18 15.75
CA VAL A 21 -15.00 33.39 17.10
C VAL A 21 -13.48 33.36 16.95
N MET A 22 -12.91 34.56 16.94
CA MET A 22 -11.46 34.78 17.10
C MET A 22 -11.09 34.54 18.57
N CYS A 23 -10.27 33.55 18.85
CA CYS A 23 -9.46 33.52 20.04
C CYS A 23 -8.00 33.69 19.63
N ALA A 24 -7.50 34.90 19.78
CA ALA A 24 -6.08 35.22 19.65
C ALA A 24 -5.34 34.66 20.85
N VAL A 25 -4.42 33.73 20.63
CA VAL A 25 -3.40 33.36 21.59
C VAL A 25 -2.05 33.87 21.06
N SER A 26 -1.59 34.95 21.68
CA SER A 26 -0.26 35.53 21.43
C SER A 26 0.81 34.66 22.09
N ILE A 27 1.74 34.15 21.31
CA ILE A 27 2.96 33.51 21.81
C ILE A 27 4.13 34.47 21.52
N PRO A 28 4.96 34.82 22.51
CA PRO A 28 6.07 35.77 22.29
C PRO A 28 7.24 35.05 21.57
N ILE A 29 7.73 35.72 20.54
CA ILE A 29 8.95 35.37 19.81
C ILE A 29 10.15 35.79 20.67
N THR A 30 10.90 34.85 21.21
CA THR A 30 12.25 35.13 21.72
C THR A 30 13.26 34.92 20.61
N ALA A 31 13.89 36.00 20.21
CA ALA A 31 15.01 36.03 19.29
C ALA A 31 16.22 35.33 19.90
N PHE A 32 16.75 34.32 19.22
CA PHE A 32 18.08 33.79 19.52
C PHE A 32 19.05 34.23 18.43
N THR A 33 19.96 35.11 18.84
CA THR A 33 20.98 35.66 17.96
C THR A 33 22.09 34.65 17.68
N SER A 34 22.41 34.48 16.41
CA SER A 34 23.53 33.69 15.91
C SER A 34 24.84 34.40 16.14
N LYS A 35 25.84 33.67 16.60
CA LYS A 35 27.26 34.10 16.50
C LYS A 35 27.96 33.11 15.57
N ALA A 36 28.40 33.64 14.45
CA ALA A 36 29.23 32.95 13.49
C ALA A 36 30.70 32.99 13.96
N GLU A 37 31.37 31.86 13.91
CA GLU A 37 32.85 31.83 13.86
C GLU A 37 33.33 30.98 12.69
N LYS A 38 34.26 31.56 11.92
CA LYS A 38 34.83 31.08 10.66
C LYS A 38 36.18 30.40 10.92
N PRO A 39 36.68 29.59 9.96
CA PRO A 39 37.61 28.48 10.17
C PRO A 39 39.08 28.86 10.14
N THR A 40 39.90 27.97 10.65
CA THR A 40 41.37 28.03 10.44
C THR A 40 41.83 26.77 9.76
N GLU A 41 42.39 26.95 8.56
CA GLU A 41 43.22 25.97 7.85
C GLU A 41 44.51 25.69 8.62
N THR A 42 44.92 24.44 8.63
CA THR A 42 46.35 24.10 8.75
C THR A 42 46.64 22.87 7.92
N THR A 43 47.42 23.11 6.88
CA THR A 43 48.09 22.16 6.01
C THR A 43 49.24 21.50 6.77
N GLN A 44 49.41 20.19 6.70
CA GLN A 44 50.73 19.56 6.63
C GLN A 44 50.66 18.15 5.99
N SER A 45 51.42 18.07 4.92
CA SER A 45 51.83 16.86 4.21
C SER A 45 52.80 16.04 5.05
N VAL A 46 52.88 14.72 4.84
CA VAL A 46 54.09 13.89 4.60
C VAL A 46 53.72 12.43 4.42
N THR A 47 53.85 11.89 3.23
CA THR A 47 54.65 10.79 2.67
C THR A 47 54.59 9.36 3.29
N THR A 48 54.15 8.43 2.44
CA THR A 48 54.69 7.08 2.10
C THR A 48 54.67 5.96 3.14
N ALA A 49 53.91 4.90 2.84
CA ALA A 49 54.46 3.56 2.58
C ALA A 49 53.37 2.60 2.15
N GLN A 50 53.61 1.88 1.05
CA GLN A 50 52.84 0.77 0.49
C GLN A 50 52.87 -0.43 1.44
N THR A 51 51.72 -1.08 1.56
CA THR A 51 51.69 -2.56 1.74
C THR A 51 50.37 -3.06 1.14
N THR A 52 50.53 -3.76 0.04
CA THR A 52 49.48 -4.56 -0.64
C THR A 52 49.01 -5.69 0.26
N LYS A 53 47.71 -5.69 0.60
CA LYS A 53 46.98 -6.92 0.93
C LYS A 53 45.68 -6.96 0.17
N THR A 54 45.67 -7.81 -0.86
CA THR A 54 44.51 -8.23 -1.62
C THR A 54 43.50 -8.88 -0.68
N THR A 55 42.48 -8.14 -0.32
CA THR A 55 41.28 -8.72 0.27
C THR A 55 40.29 -8.89 -0.87
N LYS A 56 40.02 -10.15 -1.21
CA LYS A 56 38.91 -10.55 -2.10
C LYS A 56 37.62 -10.03 -1.49
N GLU A 57 37.13 -8.96 -2.02
CA GLU A 57 35.78 -8.48 -1.80
C GLU A 57 34.84 -9.45 -2.52
N THR A 58 34.22 -10.34 -1.74
CA THR A 58 33.13 -11.19 -2.23
C THR A 58 31.94 -10.28 -2.45
N THR A 59 31.79 -9.81 -3.67
CA THR A 59 30.58 -9.13 -4.14
C THR A 59 29.44 -10.09 -3.99
N LYS A 60 28.66 -9.94 -2.89
CA LYS A 60 27.39 -10.59 -2.72
C LYS A 60 26.48 -10.05 -3.84
N ALA A 61 26.38 -10.81 -4.91
CA ALA A 61 25.43 -10.53 -5.98
C ALA A 61 24.05 -10.47 -5.34
N THR A 62 23.50 -9.28 -5.25
CA THR A 62 22.09 -9.07 -4.96
C THR A 62 21.34 -9.61 -6.18
N THR A 63 20.94 -10.87 -6.11
CA THR A 63 20.07 -11.46 -7.11
C THR A 63 18.76 -10.69 -7.05
N LYS A 64 18.47 -9.87 -8.08
CA LYS A 64 17.15 -9.28 -8.28
C LYS A 64 16.14 -10.44 -8.15
N PRO A 65 15.07 -10.28 -7.38
CA PRO A 65 14.05 -11.31 -7.30
C PRO A 65 13.58 -11.60 -8.73
N LYS A 66 13.62 -12.86 -9.13
CA LYS A 66 13.08 -13.33 -10.39
C LYS A 66 11.57 -13.11 -10.27
N LEU A 67 11.03 -12.21 -11.08
CA LEU A 67 9.59 -12.00 -11.21
C LEU A 67 8.95 -13.35 -11.56
N THR A 68 8.20 -13.89 -10.63
CA THR A 68 7.54 -15.18 -10.78
C THR A 68 6.17 -14.91 -11.36
N PHE A 69 5.98 -15.25 -12.63
CA PHE A 69 4.64 -15.28 -13.20
C PHE A 69 3.92 -16.53 -12.71
N TRP A 70 2.69 -16.36 -12.28
CA TRP A 70 1.84 -17.50 -11.91
C TRP A 70 1.15 -18.03 -13.17
N ASP A 71 1.65 -19.13 -13.69
CA ASP A 71 1.04 -19.84 -14.81
C ASP A 71 -0.40 -20.28 -14.43
N GLY A 72 -1.34 -20.03 -15.34
CA GLY A 72 -2.75 -20.38 -15.13
C GLY A 72 -3.57 -19.36 -14.33
N ILE A 73 -2.99 -18.26 -13.85
CA ILE A 73 -3.73 -17.13 -13.32
C ILE A 73 -4.24 -16.26 -14.47
N PRO A 74 -5.57 -15.95 -14.56
CA PRO A 74 -6.16 -15.23 -15.68
C PRO A 74 -5.97 -13.70 -15.57
N LEU A 75 -4.76 -13.28 -15.23
CA LEU A 75 -4.28 -11.90 -15.27
C LEU A 75 -3.13 -11.83 -16.28
N ASP A 76 -3.08 -10.75 -17.05
CA ASP A 76 -1.97 -10.58 -17.98
C ASP A 76 -0.63 -10.41 -17.23
N THR A 77 0.47 -10.78 -17.88
CA THR A 77 1.81 -10.79 -17.26
C THR A 77 2.29 -9.42 -16.81
N LYS A 78 1.85 -8.34 -17.47
CA LYS A 78 2.20 -6.96 -17.06
C LYS A 78 1.51 -6.57 -15.77
N LEU A 79 0.26 -6.98 -15.59
CA LEU A 79 -0.47 -6.73 -14.37
C LEU A 79 0.08 -7.57 -13.22
N GLN A 80 0.47 -8.84 -13.47
CA GLN A 80 1.15 -9.66 -12.46
C GLN A 80 2.48 -9.04 -12.03
N ASP A 81 3.28 -8.53 -12.98
CA ASP A 81 4.52 -7.81 -12.72
C ASP A 81 4.29 -6.53 -11.91
N TYR A 82 3.24 -5.78 -12.22
CA TYR A 82 2.84 -4.60 -11.47
C TYR A 82 2.46 -4.94 -10.03
N ILE A 83 1.62 -5.97 -9.84
CA ILE A 83 1.25 -6.47 -8.49
C ILE A 83 2.50 -6.84 -7.69
N ALA A 84 3.43 -7.58 -8.30
CA ALA A 84 4.66 -7.98 -7.62
C ALA A 84 5.49 -6.77 -7.16
N LYS A 85 5.64 -5.75 -8.00
CA LYS A 85 6.36 -4.51 -7.66
C LYS A 85 5.69 -3.70 -6.57
N GLU A 86 4.37 -3.55 -6.63
CA GLU A 86 3.62 -2.85 -5.58
C GLU A 86 3.68 -3.59 -4.24
N CYS A 87 3.62 -4.92 -4.27
CA CYS A 87 3.78 -5.75 -3.09
C CYS A 87 5.19 -5.67 -2.48
N GLU A 88 6.23 -5.64 -3.32
CA GLU A 88 7.62 -5.43 -2.87
C GLU A 88 7.77 -4.08 -2.17
N ARG A 89 7.19 -3.02 -2.72
CA ARG A 89 7.21 -1.66 -2.14
C ARG A 89 6.67 -1.61 -0.71
N VAL A 90 5.65 -2.41 -0.40
CA VAL A 90 4.98 -2.43 0.91
C VAL A 90 5.31 -3.66 1.76
N ASN A 91 6.24 -4.50 1.30
CA ASN A 91 6.66 -5.74 1.97
C ASN A 91 5.51 -6.72 2.28
N ILE A 92 4.63 -6.91 1.31
CA ILE A 92 3.52 -7.87 1.37
C ILE A 92 3.78 -8.97 0.32
N SER A 93 3.45 -10.21 0.64
CA SER A 93 3.56 -11.32 -0.33
C SER A 93 2.61 -11.12 -1.50
N PRO A 94 3.09 -11.14 -2.75
CA PRO A 94 2.22 -11.07 -3.91
C PRO A 94 1.20 -12.21 -3.98
N ALA A 95 1.53 -13.39 -3.47
CA ALA A 95 0.62 -14.53 -3.40
C ALA A 95 -0.65 -14.22 -2.58
N ILE A 96 -0.52 -13.42 -1.51
CA ILE A 96 -1.67 -12.93 -0.73
C ILE A 96 -2.58 -12.06 -1.59
N VAL A 97 -2.02 -11.11 -2.35
CA VAL A 97 -2.80 -10.19 -3.18
C VAL A 97 -3.48 -10.93 -4.32
N ILE A 98 -2.80 -11.88 -4.98
CA ILE A 98 -3.39 -12.73 -6.02
C ILE A 98 -4.55 -13.56 -5.44
N ALA A 99 -4.38 -14.16 -4.26
CA ALA A 99 -5.43 -14.92 -3.60
C ALA A 99 -6.63 -14.03 -3.19
N MET A 100 -6.38 -12.78 -2.78
CA MET A 100 -7.44 -11.80 -2.54
C MET A 100 -8.20 -11.47 -3.83
N ILE A 101 -7.51 -11.20 -4.93
CA ILE A 101 -8.13 -10.91 -6.23
C ILE A 101 -9.01 -12.07 -6.68
N GLU A 102 -8.54 -13.31 -6.52
CA GLU A 102 -9.35 -14.51 -6.81
C GLU A 102 -10.65 -14.51 -5.98
N ARG A 103 -10.52 -14.26 -4.68
CA ARG A 103 -11.64 -14.31 -3.73
C ARG A 103 -12.63 -13.15 -3.91
N GLU A 104 -12.15 -11.95 -4.22
CA GLU A 104 -12.96 -10.73 -4.35
C GLU A 104 -13.73 -10.67 -5.67
N SER A 105 -13.08 -10.99 -6.78
CA SER A 105 -13.66 -10.78 -8.12
C SER A 105 -13.61 -11.99 -9.05
N ASN A 106 -12.98 -13.09 -8.61
CA ASN A 106 -12.58 -14.17 -9.52
C ASN A 106 -11.86 -13.63 -10.77
N TYR A 107 -10.90 -12.72 -10.54
CA TYR A 107 -10.07 -12.05 -11.55
C TYR A 107 -10.83 -11.13 -12.53
N LYS A 108 -12.08 -10.79 -12.27
CA LYS A 108 -12.89 -9.91 -13.13
C LYS A 108 -12.57 -8.45 -12.82
N LYS A 109 -11.84 -7.77 -13.68
CA LYS A 109 -11.44 -6.37 -13.50
C LYS A 109 -12.62 -5.39 -13.51
N ASP A 110 -13.72 -5.75 -14.13
CA ASP A 110 -14.95 -4.98 -14.25
C ASP A 110 -16.05 -5.43 -13.27
N ALA A 111 -15.66 -6.22 -12.25
CA ALA A 111 -16.60 -6.68 -11.24
C ALA A 111 -17.19 -5.50 -10.46
N ILE A 112 -18.50 -5.53 -10.25
CA ILE A 112 -19.23 -4.59 -9.41
C ILE A 112 -20.04 -5.41 -8.41
N GLY A 113 -19.71 -5.26 -7.13
CA GLY A 113 -20.32 -5.99 -6.01
C GLY A 113 -21.07 -5.07 -5.06
N ASP A 114 -21.62 -5.66 -3.98
CA ASP A 114 -22.29 -4.97 -2.89
C ASP A 114 -23.35 -3.96 -3.35
N GLY A 115 -24.18 -4.34 -4.33
CA GLY A 115 -25.23 -3.45 -4.85
C GLY A 115 -24.70 -2.21 -5.58
N GLY A 116 -23.48 -2.25 -6.11
CA GLY A 116 -22.88 -1.15 -6.84
C GLY A 116 -21.88 -0.32 -6.02
N GLU A 117 -21.45 -0.80 -4.85
CA GLU A 117 -20.54 -0.07 -3.98
C GLU A 117 -19.08 -0.54 -4.04
N SER A 118 -18.82 -1.79 -4.42
CA SER A 118 -17.49 -2.42 -4.53
C SER A 118 -17.09 -2.58 -5.98
N TYR A 119 -15.84 -2.25 -6.33
CA TYR A 119 -15.38 -2.17 -7.71
C TYR A 119 -14.08 -2.93 -7.94
N GLY A 120 -13.99 -3.57 -9.10
CA GLY A 120 -12.79 -4.09 -9.71
C GLY A 120 -12.21 -5.34 -9.04
N LEU A 121 -10.94 -5.61 -9.33
CA LEU A 121 -10.23 -6.82 -8.93
C LEU A 121 -10.23 -7.06 -7.43
N MET A 122 -10.04 -6.03 -6.62
CA MET A 122 -9.93 -6.09 -5.17
C MET A 122 -11.19 -5.56 -4.45
N GLN A 123 -12.29 -5.34 -5.18
CA GLN A 123 -13.60 -4.92 -4.66
C GLN A 123 -13.51 -3.70 -3.72
N VAL A 124 -12.80 -2.66 -4.18
CA VAL A 124 -12.59 -1.43 -3.41
C VAL A 124 -13.86 -0.59 -3.35
N LYS A 125 -14.21 -0.09 -2.16
CA LYS A 125 -15.36 0.83 -1.96
C LYS A 125 -14.91 2.28 -2.02
N ALA A 126 -15.14 2.95 -3.17
CA ALA A 126 -14.71 4.33 -3.40
C ALA A 126 -15.14 5.30 -2.29
N LYS A 127 -16.34 5.14 -1.73
CA LYS A 127 -16.88 6.03 -0.69
C LYS A 127 -16.02 6.12 0.56
N TYR A 128 -15.26 5.07 0.88
CA TYR A 128 -14.36 5.05 2.05
C TYR A 128 -12.91 5.39 1.71
N HIS A 129 -12.55 5.38 0.41
CA HIS A 129 -11.16 5.49 -0.03
C HIS A 129 -10.93 6.63 -1.02
N TYR A 130 -11.86 7.59 -1.09
CA TYR A 130 -11.77 8.70 -2.04
C TYR A 130 -10.48 9.52 -1.88
N GLN A 131 -10.13 9.88 -0.64
CA GLN A 131 -8.89 10.62 -0.39
C GLN A 131 -7.66 9.82 -0.77
N ARG A 132 -7.62 8.51 -0.44
CA ARG A 132 -6.55 7.60 -0.84
C ARG A 132 -6.39 7.54 -2.36
N MET A 133 -7.50 7.45 -3.09
CA MET A 133 -7.48 7.46 -4.56
C MET A 133 -6.84 8.74 -5.10
N LEU A 134 -7.19 9.92 -4.53
CA LEU A 134 -6.59 11.19 -4.91
C LEU A 134 -5.09 11.22 -4.61
N ASP A 135 -4.68 10.79 -3.44
CA ASP A 135 -3.29 10.79 -2.98
C ASP A 135 -2.40 9.87 -3.84
N LEU A 136 -2.96 8.76 -4.34
CA LEU A 136 -2.31 7.82 -5.24
C LEU A 136 -2.42 8.20 -6.73
N GLY A 137 -3.18 9.22 -7.07
CA GLY A 137 -3.45 9.61 -8.45
C GLY A 137 -4.37 8.65 -9.21
N CYS A 138 -5.09 7.77 -8.50
CA CYS A 138 -6.03 6.79 -9.05
C CYS A 138 -7.40 7.43 -9.28
N THR A 139 -7.97 7.23 -10.46
CA THR A 139 -9.22 7.91 -10.87
C THR A 139 -10.34 6.96 -11.26
N ASP A 140 -10.04 5.69 -11.54
CA ASP A 140 -11.03 4.71 -12.00
C ASP A 140 -10.78 3.33 -11.36
N LEU A 141 -11.64 2.93 -10.43
CA LEU A 141 -11.56 1.62 -9.79
C LEU A 141 -11.97 0.43 -10.70
N LEU A 142 -12.38 0.67 -11.93
CA LEU A 142 -12.53 -0.35 -12.97
C LEU A 142 -11.28 -0.45 -13.86
N ASP A 143 -10.33 0.48 -13.75
CA ASP A 143 -8.97 0.26 -14.24
C ASP A 143 -8.24 -0.73 -13.31
N ALA A 144 -7.63 -1.76 -13.90
CA ALA A 144 -7.02 -2.84 -13.13
C ALA A 144 -5.81 -2.37 -12.30
N TYR A 145 -5.03 -1.43 -12.82
CA TYR A 145 -3.84 -0.90 -12.15
C TYR A 145 -4.22 0.03 -10.98
N ASP A 146 -5.14 0.96 -11.23
CA ASP A 146 -5.68 1.85 -10.18
C ASP A 146 -6.29 1.04 -9.04
N ASN A 147 -7.10 0.02 -9.39
CA ASN A 147 -7.77 -0.82 -8.41
C ASN A 147 -6.79 -1.60 -7.52
N VAL A 148 -5.80 -2.24 -8.14
CA VAL A 148 -4.77 -3.00 -7.43
C VAL A 148 -3.92 -2.08 -6.56
N GLN A 149 -3.52 -0.91 -7.06
CA GLN A 149 -2.74 0.05 -6.30
C GLN A 149 -3.48 0.49 -5.02
N VAL A 150 -4.74 0.88 -5.16
CA VAL A 150 -5.58 1.27 -4.01
C VAL A 150 -5.80 0.11 -3.05
N GLY A 151 -6.11 -1.09 -3.57
CA GLY A 151 -6.34 -2.27 -2.75
C GLY A 151 -5.10 -2.71 -1.96
N ILE A 152 -3.92 -2.69 -2.58
CA ILE A 152 -2.64 -2.99 -1.91
C ILE A 152 -2.34 -1.94 -0.84
N ASP A 153 -2.59 -0.67 -1.11
CA ASP A 153 -2.35 0.40 -0.14
C ASP A 153 -3.30 0.30 1.08
N ILE A 154 -4.56 -0.09 0.88
CA ILE A 154 -5.48 -0.43 1.98
C ILE A 154 -4.92 -1.57 2.82
N LEU A 155 -4.48 -2.66 2.17
CA LEU A 155 -3.93 -3.81 2.87
C LEU A 155 -2.65 -3.45 3.64
N ALA A 156 -1.78 -2.64 3.05
CA ALA A 156 -0.56 -2.16 3.69
C ALA A 156 -0.84 -1.36 4.97
N GLU A 157 -1.83 -0.47 4.95
CA GLU A 157 -2.27 0.25 6.14
C GLU A 157 -2.77 -0.69 7.24
N LEU A 158 -3.48 -1.75 6.85
CA LEU A 158 -3.99 -2.74 7.82
C LEU A 158 -2.86 -3.60 8.39
N VAL A 159 -1.89 -4.02 7.57
CA VAL A 159 -0.70 -4.75 8.03
C VAL A 159 0.16 -3.91 8.97
N ALA A 160 0.28 -2.60 8.72
CA ALA A 160 1.01 -1.66 9.58
C ALA A 160 0.42 -1.51 10.99
N GLN A 161 -0.78 -2.07 11.28
CA GLN A 161 -1.31 -2.13 12.64
C GLN A 161 -0.61 -3.16 13.53
N ASP A 162 0.33 -3.94 12.99
CA ASP A 162 1.12 -4.96 13.70
C ASP A 162 0.30 -6.03 14.44
N LYS A 163 -0.90 -6.33 13.91
CA LYS A 163 -1.81 -7.38 14.42
C LYS A 163 -1.74 -8.69 13.62
N GLY A 164 -0.81 -8.77 12.69
CA GLY A 164 -0.59 -9.92 11.81
C GLY A 164 -1.51 -9.95 10.58
N ILE A 165 -1.07 -10.71 9.57
CA ILE A 165 -1.73 -10.77 8.25
C ILE A 165 -3.17 -11.30 8.34
N VAL A 166 -3.45 -12.27 9.21
CA VAL A 166 -4.80 -12.83 9.38
C VAL A 166 -5.78 -11.76 9.85
N TRP A 167 -5.37 -10.93 10.81
CA TRP A 167 -6.17 -9.80 11.27
C TRP A 167 -6.39 -8.78 10.14
N ALA A 168 -5.34 -8.45 9.38
CA ALA A 168 -5.43 -7.51 8.27
C ALA A 168 -6.43 -7.98 7.19
N LEU A 169 -6.43 -9.26 6.85
CA LEU A 169 -7.38 -9.86 5.92
C LEU A 169 -8.82 -9.82 6.46
N MET A 170 -9.02 -10.12 7.74
CA MET A 170 -10.35 -9.99 8.38
C MET A 170 -10.83 -8.54 8.38
N ALA A 171 -9.92 -7.59 8.63
CA ALA A 171 -10.23 -6.17 8.65
C ALA A 171 -10.50 -5.61 7.24
N TYR A 172 -9.81 -6.11 6.21
CA TYR A 172 -10.07 -5.75 4.81
C TYR A 172 -11.51 -6.12 4.41
N ASN A 173 -11.92 -7.35 4.70
CA ASN A 173 -13.24 -7.87 4.31
C ASN A 173 -14.38 -7.36 5.20
N GLY A 174 -14.20 -7.31 6.52
CA GLY A 174 -15.27 -7.03 7.47
C GLY A 174 -15.11 -5.75 8.29
N GLY A 175 -14.01 -5.02 8.10
CA GLY A 175 -13.67 -3.85 8.90
C GLY A 175 -12.91 -4.18 10.19
N ARG A 176 -12.27 -3.14 10.75
CA ARG A 176 -11.37 -3.28 11.91
C ARG A 176 -12.08 -3.82 13.16
N SER A 177 -13.28 -3.32 13.45
CA SER A 177 -14.07 -3.78 14.62
C SER A 177 -14.42 -5.26 14.50
N TYR A 178 -14.82 -5.72 13.33
CA TYR A 178 -15.07 -7.13 13.07
C TYR A 178 -13.82 -7.98 13.31
N ALA A 179 -12.67 -7.57 12.79
CA ALA A 179 -11.42 -8.28 12.98
C ALA A 179 -11.00 -8.34 14.45
N ASP A 180 -11.18 -7.25 15.20
CA ASP A 180 -10.90 -7.20 16.64
C ASP A 180 -11.82 -8.15 17.42
N ASP A 181 -13.11 -8.20 17.10
CA ASP A 181 -14.06 -9.07 17.77
C ASP A 181 -13.82 -10.55 17.46
N MET A 182 -13.47 -10.89 16.21
CA MET A 182 -13.07 -12.24 15.83
C MET A 182 -11.80 -12.66 16.60
N THR A 183 -10.81 -11.77 16.70
CA THR A 183 -9.55 -12.06 17.41
C THR A 183 -9.77 -12.25 18.92
N LYS A 184 -10.58 -11.42 19.56
CA LYS A 184 -10.96 -11.59 20.99
C LYS A 184 -11.62 -12.95 21.24
N GLN A 185 -12.37 -13.48 20.28
CA GLN A 185 -13.00 -14.78 20.34
C GLN A 185 -12.09 -15.93 19.90
N SER A 186 -10.81 -15.68 19.58
CA SER A 186 -9.86 -16.64 18.99
C SER A 186 -10.40 -17.30 17.71
N LYS A 187 -11.15 -16.54 16.91
CA LYS A 187 -11.76 -16.97 15.65
C LYS A 187 -11.06 -16.34 14.45
N VAL A 188 -11.06 -17.06 13.35
CA VAL A 188 -10.60 -16.60 12.04
C VAL A 188 -11.76 -16.70 11.05
N SER A 189 -11.99 -15.65 10.26
CA SER A 189 -13.05 -15.65 9.25
C SER A 189 -12.77 -16.66 8.13
N ASN A 190 -13.80 -17.14 7.46
CA ASN A 190 -13.64 -18.00 6.29
C ASN A 190 -12.87 -17.29 5.18
N TYR A 191 -13.16 -16.01 4.96
CA TYR A 191 -12.39 -15.19 4.01
C TYR A 191 -10.88 -15.27 4.26
N ALA A 192 -10.43 -14.98 5.48
CA ALA A 192 -9.01 -15.00 5.78
C ALA A 192 -8.39 -16.40 5.63
N LYS A 193 -9.12 -17.47 6.04
CA LYS A 193 -8.66 -18.86 5.85
C LYS A 193 -8.48 -19.20 4.38
N GLU A 194 -9.47 -18.87 3.55
CA GLU A 194 -9.44 -19.16 2.10
C GLU A 194 -8.29 -18.44 1.41
N VAL A 195 -8.10 -17.14 1.72
CA VAL A 195 -6.98 -16.35 1.15
C VAL A 195 -5.63 -16.91 1.57
N ILE A 196 -5.43 -17.24 2.86
CA ILE A 196 -4.15 -17.82 3.34
C ILE A 196 -3.88 -19.16 2.66
N ASN A 197 -4.84 -20.08 2.66
CA ASN A 197 -4.67 -21.40 2.06
C ASN A 197 -4.32 -21.29 0.56
N ARG A 198 -5.00 -20.37 -0.13
CA ARG A 198 -4.72 -20.13 -1.55
C ARG A 198 -3.35 -19.53 -1.78
N ALA A 199 -2.94 -18.55 -0.96
CA ALA A 199 -1.62 -17.93 -1.04
C ALA A 199 -0.49 -18.95 -0.77
N GLU A 200 -0.67 -19.88 0.18
CA GLU A 200 0.28 -20.97 0.44
C GLU A 200 0.43 -21.89 -0.79
N THR A 201 -0.67 -22.20 -1.47
CA THR A 201 -0.67 -22.99 -2.71
C THR A 201 0.10 -22.26 -3.82
N LEU A 202 -0.13 -20.96 -3.99
CA LEU A 202 0.56 -20.13 -4.97
C LEU A 202 2.06 -20.02 -4.66
N GLY A 203 2.43 -19.76 -3.41
CA GLY A 203 3.83 -19.66 -2.98
C GLY A 203 4.58 -20.99 -3.02
N SER A 204 3.89 -22.13 -3.03
CA SER A 204 4.49 -23.47 -3.21
C SER A 204 4.86 -23.75 -4.66
N ALA A 205 4.14 -23.14 -5.60
CA ALA A 205 4.43 -23.27 -7.04
C ALA A 205 5.66 -22.44 -7.48
N GLU A 206 6.13 -21.53 -6.64
CA GLU A 206 7.30 -20.68 -6.88
C GLU A 206 8.64 -21.34 -6.49
N ARG A 207 8.64 -22.50 -5.86
CA ARG A 207 9.83 -23.25 -5.41
C ARG A 207 10.16 -24.37 -6.35
#